data_77219108e5854be32eedac4abe97147b
#
_entry.id   77219108e5854be32eedac4abe97147b
#
_cell.length_a   1.000
_cell.length_b   1.000
_cell.length_c   1.000
_cell.angle_alpha   90.00
_cell.angle_beta   90.00
_cell.angle_gamma   90.00
#
_symmetry.space_group_name_H-M   'P 1'
#
loop_
_entity.id
_entity.type
_entity.pdbx_description
1 polymer ?
#
loop_
_entity_poly.entity_id
_entity_poly.type
_entity_poly.pdbx_seq_one_letter_code
_entity_poly.pdbx_strand_id
1 'polypeptide(L)'
;NLVKEIINACEIKNYKELKTFKGSEFHKTICSHPFSKIKFDYDVPMLDAQFVNLEQGTGIVHCAPSHGPDDFNLCLKNNIPSLYTVDDSGLYTKEIPFFEKTHIFKADAIVIEKLKEQKKLLKNDKLNHSYPHSWRSKAPLVYRATPQWFISMQKNDLRKKAIKSINETNFYPKKGKD
;
A
#
# COMPACT_ATOMS: atom_id res chain seq x y z
N ASN A 1 -21.47 0.23 -6.51
CA ASN A 1 -22.44 1.11 -5.86
C ASN A 1 -22.25 2.58 -6.25
N LEU A 2 -21.05 3.08 -6.34
CA LEU A 2 -20.72 4.50 -6.54
C LEU A 2 -20.51 4.89 -8.02
N VAL A 3 -21.09 4.18 -8.95
CA VAL A 3 -20.91 4.42 -10.41
C VAL A 3 -21.25 5.86 -10.78
N LYS A 4 -22.37 6.39 -10.28
CA LYS A 4 -22.78 7.78 -10.57
C LYS A 4 -21.81 8.81 -10.03
N GLU A 5 -21.23 8.59 -8.84
CA GLU A 5 -20.24 9.48 -8.24
C GLU A 5 -18.95 9.49 -9.06
N ILE A 6 -18.48 8.33 -9.51
CA ILE A 6 -17.30 8.20 -10.35
C ILE A 6 -17.52 8.89 -11.71
N ILE A 7 -18.67 8.67 -12.34
CA ILE A 7 -19.03 9.28 -13.62
C ILE A 7 -19.04 10.80 -13.48
N ASN A 8 -19.66 11.33 -12.44
CA ASN A 8 -19.69 12.77 -12.17
C ASN A 8 -18.29 13.30 -11.86
N ALA A 9 -17.53 12.63 -10.99
CA ALA A 9 -16.16 13.03 -10.66
C ALA A 9 -15.24 13.04 -11.89
N CYS A 10 -15.41 12.11 -12.81
CA CYS A 10 -14.63 12.00 -14.05
C CYS A 10 -15.23 12.81 -15.22
N GLU A 11 -16.34 13.54 -15.00
CA GLU A 11 -17.00 14.37 -16.03
C GLU A 11 -17.39 13.58 -17.30
N ILE A 12 -17.74 12.28 -17.11
CA ILE A 12 -18.13 11.40 -18.23
C ILE A 12 -19.56 11.73 -18.65
N LYS A 13 -19.74 12.28 -19.84
CA LYS A 13 -21.05 12.71 -20.35
C LYS A 13 -21.89 11.56 -20.90
N ASN A 14 -21.25 10.60 -21.54
CA ASN A 14 -21.93 9.47 -22.18
C ASN A 14 -21.38 8.16 -21.65
N TYR A 15 -22.22 7.34 -21.05
CA TYR A 15 -21.91 6.00 -20.59
C TYR A 15 -23.09 5.07 -20.77
N LYS A 16 -22.82 3.77 -20.79
CA LYS A 16 -23.82 2.71 -20.78
C LYS A 16 -23.41 1.65 -19.78
N GLU A 17 -24.26 1.35 -18.82
CA GLU A 17 -24.07 0.22 -17.95
C GLU A 17 -24.36 -1.07 -18.73
N LEU A 18 -23.37 -1.94 -18.87
CA LEU A 18 -23.49 -3.17 -19.65
C LEU A 18 -23.82 -4.35 -18.74
N LYS A 19 -23.20 -4.42 -17.56
CA LYS A 19 -23.37 -5.52 -16.63
C LYS A 19 -22.89 -5.13 -15.23
N THR A 20 -23.48 -5.74 -14.21
CA THR A 20 -23.05 -5.65 -12.81
C THR A 20 -22.46 -6.99 -12.38
N PHE A 21 -21.36 -6.94 -11.62
CA PHE A 21 -20.64 -8.09 -11.10
C PHE A 21 -20.51 -8.00 -9.59
N LYS A 22 -20.35 -9.14 -8.93
CA LYS A 22 -19.83 -9.21 -7.56
C LYS A 22 -18.32 -9.14 -7.58
N GLY A 23 -17.69 -8.52 -6.58
CA GLY A 23 -16.21 -8.45 -6.49
C GLY A 23 -15.54 -9.82 -6.55
N SER A 24 -16.15 -10.85 -5.92
CA SER A 24 -15.65 -12.23 -5.94
C SER A 24 -15.57 -12.86 -7.34
N GLU A 25 -16.34 -12.38 -8.32
CA GLU A 25 -16.28 -12.87 -9.70
C GLU A 25 -14.98 -12.47 -10.40
N PHE A 26 -14.29 -11.45 -9.87
CA PHE A 26 -12.99 -10.98 -10.39
C PHE A 26 -11.79 -11.65 -9.72
N HIS A 27 -12.00 -12.53 -8.73
CA HIS A 27 -10.91 -13.20 -8.04
C HIS A 27 -9.98 -13.91 -9.03
N LYS A 28 -8.68 -13.64 -8.94
CA LYS A 28 -7.63 -14.13 -9.84
C LYS A 28 -7.74 -13.70 -11.32
N THR A 29 -8.62 -12.76 -11.63
CA THR A 29 -8.55 -12.11 -12.94
C THR A 29 -7.20 -11.42 -13.10
N ILE A 30 -6.54 -11.58 -14.23
CA ILE A 30 -5.24 -10.96 -14.50
C ILE A 30 -5.45 -9.64 -15.22
N CYS A 31 -4.89 -8.59 -14.65
CA CYS A 31 -4.82 -7.26 -15.26
C CYS A 31 -3.40 -7.01 -15.79
N SER A 32 -3.28 -6.24 -16.86
CA SER A 32 -1.98 -5.76 -17.32
C SER A 32 -1.60 -4.48 -16.55
N HIS A 33 -0.33 -4.34 -16.20
CA HIS A 33 0.16 -3.11 -15.62
C HIS A 33 -0.03 -1.93 -16.58
N PRO A 34 -0.38 -0.70 -16.13
CA PRO A 34 -0.56 0.46 -17.00
C PRO A 34 0.64 0.76 -17.90
N PHE A 35 1.84 0.42 -17.46
CA PHE A 35 3.10 0.62 -18.19
C PHE A 35 3.66 -0.66 -18.82
N SER A 36 2.85 -1.72 -18.99
CA SER A 36 3.30 -3.01 -19.54
C SER A 36 3.98 -2.89 -20.92
N LYS A 37 3.51 -1.97 -21.74
CA LYS A 37 4.09 -1.70 -23.07
C LYS A 37 5.48 -1.07 -23.02
N ILE A 38 5.90 -0.54 -21.89
CA ILE A 38 7.16 0.19 -21.76
C ILE A 38 8.19 -0.65 -20.99
N LYS A 39 7.85 -1.22 -19.84
CA LYS A 39 8.79 -2.03 -19.04
C LYS A 39 8.18 -2.91 -17.95
N PHE A 40 6.98 -2.66 -17.48
CA PHE A 40 6.39 -3.41 -16.35
C PHE A 40 5.50 -4.53 -16.89
N ASP A 41 6.10 -5.47 -17.63
CA ASP A 41 5.39 -6.59 -18.24
C ASP A 41 5.33 -7.78 -17.28
N TYR A 42 4.40 -7.69 -16.34
CA TYR A 42 4.07 -8.74 -15.39
C TYR A 42 2.58 -8.76 -15.10
N ASP A 43 2.11 -9.92 -14.68
CA ASP A 43 0.71 -10.15 -14.33
C ASP A 43 0.33 -9.43 -13.03
N VAL A 44 -0.79 -8.74 -13.05
CA VAL A 44 -1.38 -8.06 -11.88
C VAL A 44 -2.69 -8.77 -11.53
N PRO A 45 -2.67 -9.73 -10.58
CA PRO A 45 -3.88 -10.47 -10.20
C PRO A 45 -4.82 -9.60 -9.36
N MET A 46 -6.11 -9.73 -9.60
CA MET A 46 -7.15 -9.22 -8.71
C MET A 46 -7.37 -10.21 -7.57
N LEU A 47 -7.34 -9.71 -6.34
CA LEU A 47 -7.44 -10.51 -5.13
C LEU A 47 -8.61 -10.03 -4.25
N ASP A 48 -9.26 -10.96 -3.56
CA ASP A 48 -10.29 -10.62 -2.58
C ASP A 48 -9.63 -10.09 -1.30
N ALA A 49 -10.11 -8.95 -0.81
CA ALA A 49 -9.62 -8.34 0.42
C ALA A 49 -10.78 -7.77 1.25
N GLN A 50 -10.75 -8.05 2.56
CA GLN A 50 -11.81 -7.61 3.48
C GLN A 50 -11.77 -6.11 3.81
N PHE A 51 -10.63 -5.46 3.58
CA PHE A 51 -10.48 -4.02 3.79
C PHE A 51 -11.08 -3.16 2.66
N VAL A 52 -11.51 -3.79 1.56
CA VAL A 52 -12.22 -3.09 0.48
C VAL A 52 -13.69 -2.92 0.86
N ASN A 53 -14.18 -1.69 0.86
CA ASN A 53 -15.56 -1.38 1.18
C ASN A 53 -16.33 -0.82 -0.04
N LEU A 54 -17.64 -0.65 0.12
CA LEU A 54 -18.54 -0.16 -0.94
C LEU A 54 -18.98 1.30 -0.73
N GLU A 55 -18.37 1.99 0.23
CA GLU A 55 -18.77 3.33 0.65
C GLU A 55 -17.98 4.43 -0.02
N GLN A 56 -16.80 4.09 -0.57
CA GLN A 56 -15.93 5.05 -1.23
C GLN A 56 -15.17 4.43 -2.41
N GLY A 57 -14.76 5.28 -3.35
CA GLY A 57 -13.93 4.90 -4.50
C GLY A 57 -14.66 3.99 -5.49
N THR A 58 -13.94 3.09 -6.11
CA THR A 58 -14.43 2.20 -7.17
C THR A 58 -14.77 0.79 -6.68
N GLY A 59 -14.43 0.44 -5.44
CA GLY A 59 -14.42 -0.95 -4.97
C GLY A 59 -13.26 -1.78 -5.52
N ILE A 60 -12.34 -1.16 -6.26
CA ILE A 60 -11.09 -1.76 -6.74
C ILE A 60 -9.94 -0.92 -6.19
N VAL A 61 -9.07 -1.55 -5.39
CA VAL A 61 -7.99 -0.88 -4.67
C VAL A 61 -6.65 -1.36 -5.21
N HIS A 62 -5.75 -0.43 -5.51
CA HIS A 62 -4.36 -0.76 -5.83
C HIS A 62 -3.64 -1.18 -4.55
N CYS A 63 -2.96 -2.32 -4.57
CA CYS A 63 -2.16 -2.82 -3.46
C CYS A 63 -0.67 -2.69 -3.75
N ALA A 64 0.07 -2.13 -2.79
CA ALA A 64 1.52 -1.96 -2.87
C ALA A 64 2.20 -2.71 -1.71
N PRO A 65 2.69 -3.95 -1.90
CA PRO A 65 3.15 -4.83 -0.83
C PRO A 65 4.31 -4.25 -0.01
N SER A 66 5.06 -3.31 -0.57
CA SER A 66 6.18 -2.67 0.14
C SER A 66 5.78 -1.40 0.90
N HIS A 67 4.52 -0.95 0.83
CA HIS A 67 4.11 0.37 1.30
C HIS A 67 2.87 0.39 2.20
N GLY A 68 2.35 -0.76 2.61
CA GLY A 68 1.25 -0.87 3.57
C GLY A 68 1.18 -2.24 4.24
N PRO A 69 0.83 -2.32 5.54
CA PRO A 69 0.79 -3.62 6.25
C PRO A 69 -0.32 -4.54 5.72
N ASP A 70 -1.48 -4.01 5.37
CA ASP A 70 -2.59 -4.81 4.83
C ASP A 70 -2.26 -5.32 3.43
N ASP A 71 -1.67 -4.47 2.60
CA ASP A 71 -1.17 -4.83 1.27
C ASP A 71 -0.08 -5.90 1.36
N PHE A 72 0.88 -5.72 2.28
CA PHE A 72 1.94 -6.68 2.52
C PHE A 72 1.38 -8.06 2.89
N ASN A 73 0.46 -8.11 3.86
CA ASN A 73 -0.13 -9.36 4.34
C ASN A 73 -0.96 -10.06 3.25
N LEU A 74 -1.73 -9.30 2.48
CA LEU A 74 -2.50 -9.83 1.35
C LEU A 74 -1.58 -10.42 0.28
N CYS A 75 -0.55 -9.68 -0.11
CA CYS A 75 0.42 -10.11 -1.12
C CYS A 75 1.24 -11.31 -0.66
N LEU A 76 1.70 -11.33 0.60
CA LEU A 76 2.43 -12.46 1.18
C LEU A 76 1.58 -13.74 1.16
N LYS A 77 0.31 -13.66 1.54
CA LYS A 77 -0.64 -14.79 1.50
C LYS A 77 -0.84 -15.36 0.10
N ASN A 78 -0.68 -14.53 -0.93
CA ASN A 78 -0.83 -14.92 -2.33
C ASN A 78 0.52 -15.11 -3.06
N ASN A 79 1.62 -15.24 -2.32
CA ASN A 79 2.97 -15.44 -2.86
C ASN A 79 3.45 -14.31 -3.81
N ILE A 80 2.96 -13.11 -3.62
CA ILE A 80 3.43 -11.92 -4.34
C ILE A 80 4.58 -11.29 -3.53
N PRO A 81 5.78 -11.15 -4.10
CA PRO A 81 6.93 -10.65 -3.37
C PRO A 81 6.83 -9.15 -3.04
N SER A 82 7.36 -8.77 -1.89
CA SER A 82 7.61 -7.37 -1.55
C SER A 82 8.98 -6.97 -2.08
N LEU A 83 9.01 -6.01 -3.00
CA LEU A 83 10.25 -5.52 -3.61
C LEU A 83 10.84 -4.35 -2.82
N TYR A 84 12.16 -4.20 -2.84
CA TYR A 84 12.84 -3.05 -2.27
C TYR A 84 12.80 -1.87 -3.25
N THR A 85 11.68 -1.15 -3.22
CA THR A 85 11.35 -0.11 -4.21
C THR A 85 11.87 1.28 -3.84
N VAL A 86 12.06 1.55 -2.55
CA VAL A 86 12.49 2.86 -2.01
C VAL A 86 13.60 2.64 -1.01
N ASP A 87 14.68 3.38 -1.14
CA ASP A 87 15.86 3.32 -0.27
C ASP A 87 15.68 4.15 1.03
N ASP A 88 16.72 4.16 1.87
CA ASP A 88 16.70 4.86 3.16
C ASP A 88 16.62 6.39 3.03
N SER A 89 16.94 6.92 1.85
CA SER A 89 16.86 8.35 1.53
C SER A 89 15.51 8.75 0.91
N GLY A 90 14.57 7.81 0.76
CA GLY A 90 13.29 8.04 0.11
C GLY A 90 13.38 8.13 -1.42
N LEU A 91 14.44 7.60 -2.01
CA LEU A 91 14.62 7.57 -3.46
C LEU A 91 14.20 6.22 -4.03
N TYR A 92 13.58 6.23 -5.20
CA TYR A 92 13.31 4.99 -5.92
C TYR A 92 14.60 4.28 -6.30
N THR A 93 14.64 2.97 -6.08
CA THR A 93 15.77 2.11 -6.42
C THR A 93 15.75 1.75 -7.91
N LYS A 94 16.83 1.09 -8.37
CA LYS A 94 16.92 0.56 -9.74
C LYS A 94 15.85 -0.46 -10.11
N GLU A 95 15.17 -1.03 -9.11
CA GLU A 95 14.06 -1.98 -9.32
C GLU A 95 12.85 -1.30 -9.95
N ILE A 96 12.76 0.04 -9.87
CA ILE A 96 11.65 0.82 -10.43
C ILE A 96 12.16 1.63 -11.62
N PRO A 97 12.09 1.08 -12.83
CA PRO A 97 12.52 1.75 -14.05
C PRO A 97 11.83 3.10 -14.25
N PHE A 98 12.54 4.06 -14.86
CA PHE A 98 12.13 5.47 -15.09
C PHE A 98 12.08 6.37 -13.84
N PHE A 99 12.05 5.80 -12.64
CA PHE A 99 11.95 6.55 -11.40
C PHE A 99 13.21 6.45 -10.54
N GLU A 100 14.20 5.66 -10.95
CA GLU A 100 15.47 5.50 -10.22
C GLU A 100 16.05 6.85 -9.81
N LYS A 101 16.43 6.97 -8.53
CA LYS A 101 16.93 8.19 -7.90
C LYS A 101 15.93 9.37 -7.84
N THR A 102 14.68 9.16 -8.22
CA THR A 102 13.63 10.15 -7.99
C THR A 102 13.13 10.02 -6.55
N HIS A 103 13.04 11.14 -5.84
CA HIS A 103 12.46 11.15 -4.50
C HIS A 103 10.95 10.92 -4.59
N ILE A 104 10.40 10.07 -3.73
CA ILE A 104 8.98 9.65 -3.78
C ILE A 104 8.01 10.81 -3.81
N PHE A 105 8.23 11.89 -3.03
CA PHE A 105 7.38 13.08 -3.03
C PHE A 105 7.48 13.96 -4.31
N LYS A 106 8.35 13.60 -5.23
CA LYS A 106 8.48 14.26 -6.55
C LYS A 106 7.96 13.38 -7.69
N ALA A 107 7.59 12.13 -7.40
CA ALA A 107 7.21 11.16 -8.42
C ALA A 107 5.82 11.40 -9.01
N ASP A 108 4.90 12.02 -8.26
CA ASP A 108 3.50 12.17 -8.66
C ASP A 108 3.34 12.79 -10.05
N ALA A 109 4.03 13.91 -10.31
CA ALA A 109 3.96 14.57 -11.60
C ALA A 109 4.44 13.68 -12.74
N ILE A 110 5.52 12.92 -12.52
CA ILE A 110 6.10 12.00 -13.51
C ILE A 110 5.15 10.84 -13.78
N VAL A 111 4.54 10.26 -12.73
CA VAL A 111 3.55 9.18 -12.85
C VAL A 111 2.34 9.64 -13.66
N ILE A 112 1.80 10.82 -13.34
CA ILE A 112 0.64 11.40 -14.02
C ILE A 112 0.93 11.62 -15.50
N GLU A 113 2.09 12.20 -15.82
CA GLU A 113 2.51 12.44 -17.21
C GLU A 113 2.62 11.12 -17.98
N LYS A 114 3.29 10.11 -17.42
CA LYS A 114 3.42 8.79 -18.04
C LYS A 114 2.08 8.09 -18.24
N LEU A 115 1.16 8.19 -17.28
CA LEU A 115 -0.19 7.65 -17.44
C LEU A 115 -0.96 8.35 -18.57
N LYS A 116 -0.79 9.68 -18.74
CA LYS A 116 -1.36 10.44 -19.85
C LYS A 116 -0.79 9.97 -21.19
N GLU A 117 0.54 9.87 -21.30
CA GLU A 117 1.22 9.38 -22.50
C GLU A 117 0.71 8.01 -22.93
N GLN A 118 0.49 7.10 -21.96
CA GLN A 118 -0.02 5.75 -22.21
C GLN A 118 -1.55 5.70 -22.38
N LYS A 119 -2.25 6.83 -22.31
CA LYS A 119 -3.73 6.91 -22.34
C LYS A 119 -4.39 6.02 -21.28
N LYS A 120 -3.80 5.96 -20.09
CA LYS A 120 -4.26 5.16 -18.94
C LYS A 120 -4.76 6.03 -17.78
N LEU A 121 -4.78 7.33 -17.92
CA LEU A 121 -5.31 8.27 -16.94
C LEU A 121 -6.73 8.69 -17.32
N LEU A 122 -7.68 8.41 -16.47
CA LEU A 122 -9.07 8.83 -16.66
C LEU A 122 -9.28 10.29 -16.19
N LYS A 123 -8.89 10.58 -14.95
CA LYS A 123 -8.92 11.92 -14.35
C LYS A 123 -7.81 12.05 -13.31
N ASN A 124 -7.36 13.27 -13.09
CA ASN A 124 -6.47 13.65 -11.99
C ASN A 124 -7.12 14.79 -11.21
N ASP A 125 -7.11 14.70 -9.90
CA ASP A 125 -7.63 15.71 -8.99
C ASP A 125 -6.71 15.88 -7.78
N LYS A 126 -6.95 16.90 -6.95
CA LYS A 126 -6.20 17.20 -5.73
C LYS A 126 -7.09 16.93 -4.53
N LEU A 127 -6.56 16.16 -3.61
CA LEU A 127 -7.21 15.87 -2.32
C LEU A 127 -6.38 16.45 -1.18
N ASN A 128 -7.00 17.25 -0.33
CA ASN A 128 -6.41 17.68 0.93
C ASN A 128 -6.84 16.70 2.03
N HIS A 129 -5.87 16.07 2.66
CA HIS A 129 -6.12 15.14 3.76
C HIS A 129 -5.02 15.25 4.83
N SER A 130 -5.31 14.75 6.03
CA SER A 130 -4.31 14.63 7.08
C SER A 130 -3.27 13.59 6.70
N TYR A 131 -2.00 13.94 6.84
CA TYR A 131 -0.88 13.05 6.55
C TYR A 131 0.00 12.86 7.80
N PRO A 132 0.42 11.64 8.12
CA PRO A 132 1.24 11.39 9.29
C PRO A 132 2.63 12.00 9.15
N HIS A 133 3.06 12.70 10.19
CA HIS A 133 4.38 13.32 10.27
C HIS A 133 5.15 12.83 11.49
N SER A 134 6.46 12.78 11.37
CA SER A 134 7.34 12.49 12.51
C SER A 134 7.14 13.53 13.61
N TRP A 135 6.89 13.10 14.84
CA TRP A 135 6.73 14.01 15.98
C TRP A 135 8.00 14.84 16.24
N ARG A 136 9.17 14.30 15.93
CA ARG A 136 10.49 14.92 16.15
C ARG A 136 10.90 15.85 15.01
N SER A 137 10.99 15.34 13.80
CA SER A 137 11.47 16.08 12.63
C SER A 137 10.40 16.91 11.93
N LYS A 138 9.11 16.62 12.20
CA LYS A 138 7.96 17.18 11.49
C LYS A 138 7.92 16.85 9.99
N ALA A 139 8.82 15.98 9.53
CA ALA A 139 8.83 15.51 8.15
C ALA A 139 7.69 14.49 7.92
N PRO A 140 7.11 14.43 6.70
CA PRO A 140 6.12 13.42 6.35
C PRO A 140 6.72 12.03 6.44
N LEU A 141 5.94 11.07 6.92
CA LEU A 141 6.36 9.67 7.06
C LEU A 141 6.22 8.93 5.74
N VAL A 142 7.06 7.92 5.55
CA VAL A 142 7.01 7.01 4.42
C VAL A 142 6.81 5.58 4.94
N TYR A 143 5.76 4.92 4.46
CA TYR A 143 5.58 3.50 4.70
C TYR A 143 6.41 2.73 3.68
N ARG A 144 7.34 1.91 4.14
CA ARG A 144 8.14 1.03 3.28
C ARG A 144 8.53 -0.24 4.02
N ALA A 145 8.63 -1.34 3.29
CA ALA A 145 9.17 -2.59 3.82
C ALA A 145 10.67 -2.45 4.03
N THR A 146 11.14 -2.78 5.23
CA THR A 146 12.55 -2.79 5.60
C THR A 146 12.92 -4.12 6.23
N PRO A 147 14.09 -4.70 5.92
CA PRO A 147 14.58 -5.87 6.62
C PRO A 147 14.76 -5.57 8.11
N GLN A 148 14.19 -6.40 8.97
CA GLN A 148 14.27 -6.25 10.42
C GLN A 148 14.44 -7.62 11.09
N TRP A 149 15.05 -7.60 12.27
CA TRP A 149 15.13 -8.76 13.13
C TRP A 149 13.92 -8.80 14.06
N PHE A 150 13.30 -9.98 14.14
CA PHE A 150 12.16 -10.21 15.02
C PHE A 150 12.45 -11.34 15.98
N ILE A 151 12.11 -11.14 17.27
CA ILE A 151 12.16 -12.16 18.28
C ILE A 151 10.74 -12.63 18.55
N SER A 152 10.46 -13.93 18.35
CA SER A 152 9.15 -14.50 18.65
C SER A 152 8.92 -14.52 20.15
N MET A 153 8.02 -13.69 20.63
CA MET A 153 7.62 -13.65 22.04
C MET A 153 6.82 -14.86 22.49
N GLN A 154 6.30 -15.66 21.54
CA GLN A 154 5.53 -16.87 21.84
C GLN A 154 6.42 -18.11 21.88
N LYS A 155 7.49 -18.16 21.07
CA LYS A 155 8.39 -19.30 21.01
C LYS A 155 9.11 -19.49 22.35
N ASN A 156 9.18 -20.74 22.82
CA ASN A 156 9.80 -21.12 24.10
C ASN A 156 9.22 -20.39 25.32
N ASP A 157 7.95 -19.96 25.26
CA ASP A 157 7.25 -19.22 26.33
C ASP A 157 7.98 -17.95 26.79
N LEU A 158 8.71 -17.27 25.88
CA LEU A 158 9.53 -16.11 26.24
C LEU A 158 8.71 -15.02 26.94
N ARG A 159 7.51 -14.71 26.46
CA ARG A 159 6.60 -13.73 27.09
C ARG A 159 6.23 -14.13 28.51
N LYS A 160 5.85 -15.40 28.73
CA LYS A 160 5.49 -15.90 30.09
C LYS A 160 6.66 -15.81 31.03
N LYS A 161 7.85 -16.22 30.58
CA LYS A 161 9.09 -16.14 31.37
C LYS A 161 9.44 -14.71 31.74
N ALA A 162 9.34 -13.80 30.78
CA ALA A 162 9.60 -12.38 31.03
C ALA A 162 8.62 -11.78 32.05
N ILE A 163 7.33 -12.03 31.93
CA ILE A 163 6.30 -11.58 32.88
C ILE A 163 6.57 -12.16 34.29
N LYS A 164 6.89 -13.45 34.38
CA LYS A 164 7.24 -14.06 35.63
C LYS A 164 8.44 -13.36 36.27
N SER A 165 9.53 -13.17 35.54
CA SER A 165 10.74 -12.51 36.06
C SER A 165 10.44 -11.06 36.50
N ILE A 166 9.62 -10.31 35.75
CA ILE A 166 9.19 -8.95 36.14
C ILE A 166 8.43 -9.00 37.48
N ASN A 167 7.53 -9.97 37.67
CA ASN A 167 6.78 -10.11 38.93
C ASN A 167 7.63 -10.47 40.12
N GLU A 168 8.69 -11.22 39.92
CA GLU A 168 9.65 -11.65 40.93
C GLU A 168 10.75 -10.60 41.23
N THR A 169 10.90 -9.60 40.37
CA THR A 169 11.92 -8.55 40.52
C THR A 169 11.43 -7.42 41.42
N ASN A 170 12.29 -6.99 42.35
CA ASN A 170 12.07 -5.82 43.17
C ASN A 170 12.52 -4.57 42.41
N PHE A 171 11.58 -3.71 42.02
CA PHE A 171 11.87 -2.47 41.33
C PHE A 171 12.06 -1.28 42.29
N TYR A 172 13.10 -0.48 42.04
CA TYR A 172 13.31 0.76 42.76
C TYR A 172 13.61 1.88 41.75
N PRO A 173 12.76 2.90 41.66
CA PRO A 173 11.48 3.07 42.38
C PRO A 173 10.41 2.04 41.96
N LYS A 174 9.43 1.79 42.79
CA LYS A 174 8.35 0.81 42.55
C LYS A 174 7.61 1.02 41.22
N LYS A 175 7.48 2.28 40.77
CA LYS A 175 6.88 2.68 39.49
C LYS A 175 7.60 2.07 38.28
N GLY A 176 8.82 1.56 38.41
CA GLY A 176 9.54 0.89 37.32
C GLY A 176 8.93 -0.45 36.91
N LYS A 177 7.91 -0.95 37.65
CA LYS A 177 7.19 -2.19 37.31
C LYS A 177 5.97 -1.94 36.39
N ASP A 178 5.43 -0.72 36.38
CA ASP A 178 4.27 -0.34 35.58
C ASP A 178 4.70 -0.11 34.11
#